data_2148b57f63df0313ea2db5832eb4e032
#
_entry.id   2148b57f63df0313ea2db5832eb4e032
#
_cell.length_a   1.000
_cell.length_b   1.000
_cell.length_c   1.000
_cell.angle_alpha   90.00
_cell.angle_beta   90.00
_cell.angle_gamma   90.00
#
_symmetry.space_group_name_H-M   'P 1'
#
loop_
_entity.id
_entity.type
_entity.pdbx_description
1 polymer ?
#
loop_
_entity_poly.entity_id
_entity_poly.type
_entity_poly.pdbx_seq_one_letter_code
_entity_poly.pdbx_strand_id
1 'polypeptide(L)'
;MSAISGSDKRVWPTLTAKLDSTARDRILTVLETIHLAPEAGRLAGLLSHGQKQWLEIGMLLMQEPQLLLLDEPVAGMTDDETMRSAELFESLAGDYTLVVVEHDMDFVAKIADRVTVLHEGHVLAEGSMAQVQQNEEVIEVFLGR
;
A
#
# COMPACT_ATOMS: atom_id res chain seq x y z
N MET A 1 22.56 19.58 16.16
CA MET A 1 22.22 19.93 14.78
C MET A 1 22.97 18.96 13.87
N SER A 2 22.35 17.87 13.50
CA SER A 2 22.92 16.86 12.59
C SER A 2 22.34 17.12 11.20
N ALA A 3 23.23 17.44 10.26
CA ALA A 3 22.88 17.73 8.88
C ALA A 3 22.34 16.45 8.23
N ILE A 4 21.12 16.52 7.74
CA ILE A 4 20.55 15.54 6.82
C ILE A 4 21.40 15.61 5.55
N SER A 5 22.18 14.56 5.31
CA SER A 5 22.95 14.39 4.09
C SER A 5 21.97 14.35 2.91
N GLY A 6 21.88 15.46 2.19
CA GLY A 6 21.08 15.55 0.99
C GLY A 6 21.60 14.58 -0.06
N SER A 7 20.77 13.62 -0.47
CA SER A 7 21.03 12.82 -1.65
C SER A 7 21.26 13.78 -2.83
N ASP A 8 22.37 13.58 -3.52
CA ASP A 8 22.80 14.42 -4.64
C ASP A 8 21.75 14.34 -5.78
N LYS A 9 20.88 15.36 -5.85
CA LYS A 9 19.78 15.44 -6.82
C LYS A 9 20.25 15.81 -8.24
N ARG A 10 21.37 15.26 -8.68
CA ARG A 10 21.86 15.45 -10.03
C ARG A 10 21.14 14.50 -10.99
N VAL A 11 20.31 15.06 -11.85
CA VAL A 11 19.53 14.30 -12.86
C VAL A 11 20.44 13.52 -13.82
N TRP A 12 21.58 14.09 -14.22
CA TRP A 12 22.52 13.49 -15.18
C TRP A 12 23.13 12.15 -14.73
N PRO A 13 23.63 11.98 -13.50
CA PRO A 13 24.13 10.70 -13.04
C PRO A 13 23.04 9.62 -12.99
N THR A 14 21.80 10.01 -12.70
CA THR A 14 20.66 9.08 -12.63
C THR A 14 20.29 8.52 -14.01
N LEU A 15 20.41 9.33 -15.08
CA LEU A 15 20.11 8.91 -16.46
C LEU A 15 21.16 7.94 -17.04
N THR A 16 22.39 7.96 -16.52
CA THR A 16 23.51 7.14 -17.02
C THR A 16 23.99 6.08 -16.04
N ALA A 17 23.44 6.05 -14.84
CA ALA A 17 23.80 5.08 -13.81
C ALA A 17 23.44 3.67 -14.28
N LYS A 18 24.43 2.80 -14.40
CA LYS A 18 24.19 1.36 -14.45
C LYS A 18 23.77 0.93 -13.05
N LEU A 19 22.69 0.19 -12.94
CA LEU A 19 22.32 -0.47 -11.69
C LEU A 19 23.49 -1.35 -11.26
N ASP A 20 24.00 -1.12 -10.05
CA ASP A 20 24.94 -2.05 -9.44
C ASP A 20 24.23 -3.37 -9.09
N SER A 21 25.00 -4.41 -8.75
CA SER A 21 24.45 -5.71 -8.40
C SER A 21 23.51 -5.63 -7.20
N THR A 22 23.87 -4.84 -6.19
CA THR A 22 23.10 -4.68 -4.95
C THR A 22 21.73 -4.03 -5.21
N ALA A 23 21.71 -2.97 -6.02
CA ALA A 23 20.46 -2.31 -6.41
C ALA A 23 19.56 -3.25 -7.24
N ARG A 24 20.17 -4.06 -8.12
CA ARG A 24 19.44 -5.04 -8.92
C ARG A 24 18.82 -6.14 -8.06
N ASP A 25 19.58 -6.69 -7.12
CA ASP A 25 19.11 -7.74 -6.22
C ASP A 25 17.95 -7.21 -5.37
N ARG A 26 18.06 -5.98 -4.89
CA ARG A 26 17.01 -5.33 -4.14
C ARG A 26 15.73 -5.10 -4.96
N ILE A 27 15.86 -4.66 -6.22
CA ILE A 27 14.71 -4.54 -7.13
C ILE A 27 14.03 -5.89 -7.30
N LEU A 28 14.77 -6.97 -7.49
CA LEU A 28 14.21 -8.32 -7.65
C LEU A 28 13.47 -8.77 -6.39
N THR A 29 14.04 -8.54 -5.20
CA THR A 29 13.37 -8.83 -3.93
C THR A 29 12.05 -8.06 -3.79
N VAL A 30 12.05 -6.77 -4.11
CA VAL A 30 10.82 -5.98 -4.06
C VAL A 30 9.79 -6.46 -5.08
N LEU A 31 10.21 -6.81 -6.31
CA LEU A 31 9.31 -7.36 -7.32
C LEU A 31 8.70 -8.71 -6.89
N GLU A 32 9.46 -9.53 -6.16
CA GLU A 32 8.94 -10.78 -5.56
C GLU A 32 7.89 -10.45 -4.49
N THR A 33 8.18 -9.52 -3.59
CA THR A 33 7.27 -9.07 -2.53
C THR A 33 5.93 -8.59 -3.10
N ILE A 34 5.95 -7.79 -4.16
CA ILE A 34 4.74 -7.23 -4.79
C ILE A 34 4.16 -8.14 -5.90
N HIS A 35 4.57 -9.40 -5.97
CA HIS A 35 4.09 -10.42 -6.94
C HIS A 35 4.28 -10.04 -8.42
N LEU A 36 5.25 -9.17 -8.75
CA LEU A 36 5.57 -8.75 -10.11
C LEU A 36 6.89 -9.31 -10.66
N ALA A 37 7.53 -10.25 -9.97
CA ALA A 37 8.77 -10.88 -10.45
C ALA A 37 8.63 -11.50 -11.87
N PRO A 38 7.51 -12.18 -12.24
CA PRO A 38 7.31 -12.71 -13.59
C PRO A 38 7.26 -11.61 -14.67
N GLU A 39 6.89 -10.39 -14.28
CA GLU A 39 6.71 -9.23 -15.17
C GLU A 39 7.95 -8.32 -15.24
N ALA A 40 9.07 -8.70 -14.59
CA ALA A 40 10.28 -7.87 -14.48
C ALA A 40 10.84 -7.34 -15.81
N GLY A 41 10.63 -8.08 -16.91
CA GLY A 41 11.06 -7.67 -18.26
C GLY A 41 10.00 -6.94 -19.08
N ARG A 42 8.79 -6.74 -18.53
CA ARG A 42 7.67 -6.16 -19.24
C ARG A 42 7.65 -4.64 -19.09
N LEU A 43 7.18 -3.94 -20.12
CA LEU A 43 6.97 -2.51 -20.03
C LEU A 43 5.84 -2.20 -19.04
N ALA A 44 6.07 -1.30 -18.08
CA ALA A 44 5.10 -0.93 -17.05
C ALA A 44 3.75 -0.46 -17.63
N GLY A 45 3.76 0.16 -18.81
CA GLY A 45 2.53 0.57 -19.51
C GLY A 45 1.60 -0.59 -19.91
N LEU A 46 2.14 -1.82 -20.00
CA LEU A 46 1.38 -3.02 -20.38
C LEU A 46 0.85 -3.82 -19.19
N LEU A 47 1.12 -3.38 -17.97
CA LEU A 47 0.59 -3.98 -16.76
C LEU A 47 -0.92 -3.69 -16.62
N SER A 48 -1.65 -4.59 -15.94
CA SER A 48 -3.04 -4.35 -15.55
C SER A 48 -3.13 -3.18 -14.56
N HIS A 49 -4.35 -2.74 -14.26
CA HIS A 49 -4.55 -1.67 -13.27
C HIS A 49 -4.01 -2.09 -11.90
N GLY A 50 -4.39 -3.24 -11.38
CA GLY A 50 -3.91 -3.75 -10.10
C GLY A 50 -2.39 -3.95 -10.07
N GLN A 51 -1.81 -4.49 -11.16
CA GLN A 51 -0.36 -4.63 -11.27
C GLN A 51 0.39 -3.28 -11.23
N LYS A 52 -0.20 -2.21 -11.77
CA LYS A 52 0.37 -0.85 -11.67
C LYS A 52 0.33 -0.34 -10.23
N GLN A 53 -0.76 -0.56 -9.51
CA GLN A 53 -0.87 -0.21 -8.10
C GLN A 53 0.19 -0.96 -7.26
N TRP A 54 0.37 -2.28 -7.48
CA TRP A 54 1.44 -3.03 -6.82
C TRP A 54 2.83 -2.49 -7.16
N LEU A 55 3.06 -2.09 -8.41
CA LEU A 55 4.33 -1.47 -8.80
C LEU A 55 4.56 -0.14 -8.07
N GLU A 56 3.53 0.68 -7.88
CA GLU A 56 3.62 1.92 -7.10
C GLU A 56 4.00 1.64 -5.65
N ILE A 57 3.38 0.63 -5.02
CA ILE A 57 3.77 0.17 -3.69
C ILE A 57 5.23 -0.27 -3.68
N GLY A 58 5.67 -1.06 -4.66
CA GLY A 58 7.06 -1.47 -4.79
C GLY A 58 8.04 -0.30 -4.90
N MET A 59 7.67 0.75 -5.62
CA MET A 59 8.50 1.97 -5.69
C MET A 59 8.60 2.68 -4.34
N LEU A 60 7.56 2.64 -3.51
CA LEU A 60 7.60 3.15 -2.14
C LEU A 60 8.50 2.26 -1.25
N LEU A 61 8.38 0.94 -1.34
CA LEU A 61 9.20 -0.01 -0.58
C LEU A 61 10.71 0.15 -0.87
N MET A 62 11.07 0.51 -2.11
CA MET A 62 12.46 0.82 -2.47
C MET A 62 13.05 1.99 -1.69
N GLN A 63 12.22 2.83 -1.05
CA GLN A 63 12.66 3.97 -0.24
C GLN A 63 12.86 3.60 1.24
N GLU A 64 12.62 2.34 1.63
CA GLU A 64 12.69 1.84 3.02
C GLU A 64 11.85 2.68 4.00
N PRO A 65 10.56 2.89 3.71
CA PRO A 65 9.73 3.70 4.57
C PRO A 65 9.46 2.99 5.89
N GLN A 66 9.29 3.75 6.98
CA GLN A 66 8.77 3.22 8.25
C GLN A 66 7.23 3.19 8.28
N LEU A 67 6.61 4.04 7.47
CA LEU A 67 5.17 4.22 7.38
C LEU A 67 4.77 4.33 5.91
N LEU A 68 3.76 3.56 5.52
CA LEU A 68 3.09 3.66 4.22
C LEU A 68 1.69 4.24 4.44
N LEU A 69 1.37 5.31 3.72
CA LEU A 69 0.04 5.89 3.65
C LEU A 69 -0.54 5.55 2.29
N LEU A 70 -1.63 4.81 2.27
CA LEU A 70 -2.28 4.30 1.07
C LEU A 70 -3.73 4.80 1.03
N ASP A 71 -4.09 5.47 -0.06
CA ASP A 71 -5.42 6.01 -0.26
C ASP A 71 -6.11 5.24 -1.38
N GLU A 72 -7.18 4.54 -1.05
CA GLU A 72 -7.96 3.66 -1.93
C GLU A 72 -7.10 2.70 -2.79
N PRO A 73 -6.16 1.94 -2.18
CA PRO A 73 -5.18 1.16 -2.92
C PRO A 73 -5.77 0.01 -3.75
N VAL A 74 -7.04 -0.36 -3.52
CA VAL A 74 -7.71 -1.42 -4.29
C VAL A 74 -8.83 -0.89 -5.19
N ALA A 75 -8.98 0.44 -5.31
CA ALA A 75 -10.02 1.03 -6.15
C ALA A 75 -9.90 0.56 -7.61
N GLY A 76 -11.01 0.06 -8.17
CA GLY A 76 -11.07 -0.40 -9.56
C GLY A 76 -10.35 -1.71 -9.87
N MET A 77 -9.91 -2.44 -8.85
CA MET A 77 -9.38 -3.79 -8.97
C MET A 77 -10.50 -4.82 -9.15
N THR A 78 -10.16 -5.95 -9.74
CA THR A 78 -11.01 -7.15 -9.74
C THR A 78 -10.95 -7.81 -8.36
N ASP A 79 -11.92 -8.70 -8.03
CA ASP A 79 -11.95 -9.44 -6.77
C ASP A 79 -10.65 -10.24 -6.54
N ASP A 80 -10.11 -10.85 -7.59
CA ASP A 80 -8.83 -11.57 -7.52
C ASP A 80 -7.65 -10.64 -7.22
N GLU A 81 -7.61 -9.45 -7.82
CA GLU A 81 -6.55 -8.46 -7.56
C GLU A 81 -6.69 -7.89 -6.14
N THR A 82 -7.91 -7.62 -5.67
CA THR A 82 -8.19 -7.18 -4.29
C THR A 82 -7.74 -8.22 -3.27
N MET A 83 -8.02 -9.50 -3.52
CA MET A 83 -7.60 -10.58 -2.63
C MET A 83 -6.07 -10.68 -2.54
N ARG A 84 -5.37 -10.61 -3.66
CA ARG A 84 -3.90 -10.60 -3.70
C ARG A 84 -3.31 -9.36 -3.04
N SER A 85 -3.99 -8.22 -3.14
CA SER A 85 -3.59 -6.99 -2.44
C SER A 85 -3.73 -7.16 -0.93
N ALA A 86 -4.76 -7.85 -0.45
CA ALA A 86 -4.90 -8.16 0.98
C ALA A 86 -3.73 -9.03 1.46
N GLU A 87 -3.40 -10.10 0.75
CA GLU A 87 -2.24 -10.96 1.05
C GLU A 87 -0.93 -10.18 1.08
N LEU A 88 -0.74 -9.27 0.11
CA LEU A 88 0.43 -8.39 0.08
C LEU A 88 0.48 -7.51 1.33
N PHE A 89 -0.61 -6.84 1.71
CA PHE A 89 -0.63 -5.95 2.86
C PHE A 89 -0.45 -6.70 4.19
N GLU A 90 -1.04 -7.88 4.33
CA GLU A 90 -0.77 -8.76 5.47
C GLU A 90 0.72 -9.11 5.57
N SER A 91 1.36 -9.41 4.45
CA SER A 91 2.80 -9.71 4.42
C SER A 91 3.68 -8.52 4.79
N LEU A 92 3.25 -7.30 4.47
CA LEU A 92 3.97 -6.05 4.78
C LEU A 92 3.76 -5.59 6.22
N ALA A 93 2.63 -5.91 6.85
CA ALA A 93 2.27 -5.44 8.18
C ALA A 93 3.24 -5.85 9.30
N GLY A 94 4.07 -6.90 9.07
CA GLY A 94 5.13 -7.30 10.01
C GLY A 94 6.35 -6.38 10.02
N ASP A 95 6.66 -5.79 8.87
CA ASP A 95 7.87 -5.00 8.65
C ASP A 95 7.60 -3.49 8.56
N TYR A 96 6.38 -3.10 8.20
CA TYR A 96 5.97 -1.71 7.96
C TYR A 96 4.74 -1.33 8.77
N THR A 97 4.65 -0.05 9.16
CA THR A 97 3.39 0.51 9.62
C THR A 97 2.56 0.92 8.41
N LEU A 98 1.34 0.37 8.30
CA LEU A 98 0.42 0.68 7.20
C LEU A 98 -0.73 1.52 7.73
N VAL A 99 -1.04 2.62 7.06
CA VAL A 99 -2.29 3.37 7.23
C VAL A 99 -3.00 3.36 5.89
N VAL A 100 -4.16 2.74 5.85
CA VAL A 100 -4.96 2.55 4.64
C VAL A 100 -6.27 3.29 4.79
N VAL A 101 -6.60 4.15 3.83
CA VAL A 101 -7.91 4.77 3.71
C VAL A 101 -8.68 3.97 2.67
N GLU A 102 -9.77 3.38 3.06
CA GLU A 102 -10.58 2.51 2.20
C GLU A 102 -12.06 2.54 2.60
N HIS A 103 -12.91 2.23 1.65
CA HIS A 103 -14.36 2.10 1.84
C HIS A 103 -14.86 0.67 1.57
N ASP A 104 -14.01 -0.22 1.07
CA ASP A 104 -14.30 -1.66 0.94
C ASP A 104 -14.14 -2.35 2.29
N MET A 105 -15.27 -2.56 2.97
CA MET A 105 -15.30 -3.13 4.33
C MET A 105 -14.81 -4.57 4.38
N ASP A 106 -14.98 -5.35 3.30
CA ASP A 106 -14.51 -6.74 3.24
C ASP A 106 -12.99 -6.78 3.12
N PHE A 107 -12.42 -5.86 2.36
CA PHE A 107 -10.98 -5.69 2.28
C PHE A 107 -10.39 -5.21 3.61
N VAL A 108 -10.97 -4.15 4.21
CA VAL A 108 -10.53 -3.63 5.52
C VAL A 108 -10.60 -4.71 6.59
N ALA A 109 -11.66 -5.53 6.60
CA ALA A 109 -11.81 -6.61 7.58
C ALA A 109 -10.68 -7.67 7.53
N LYS A 110 -10.05 -7.84 6.37
CA LYS A 110 -8.94 -8.79 6.20
C LYS A 110 -7.61 -8.23 6.70
N ILE A 111 -7.34 -6.95 6.43
CA ILE A 111 -6.00 -6.39 6.62
C ILE A 111 -5.82 -5.58 7.91
N ALA A 112 -6.91 -5.09 8.52
CA ALA A 112 -6.82 -4.10 9.58
C ALA A 112 -6.82 -4.72 10.98
N ASP A 113 -5.78 -4.43 11.76
CA ASP A 113 -5.75 -4.66 13.20
C ASP A 113 -6.62 -3.65 13.96
N ARG A 114 -6.67 -2.41 13.47
CA ARG A 114 -7.40 -1.30 14.05
C ARG A 114 -8.07 -0.47 12.97
N VAL A 115 -9.33 -0.15 13.17
CA VAL A 115 -10.17 0.64 12.26
C VAL A 115 -10.58 1.93 12.95
N THR A 116 -10.43 3.05 12.25
CA THR A 116 -10.96 4.35 12.64
C THR A 116 -11.96 4.79 11.58
N VAL A 117 -13.21 4.97 11.99
CA VAL A 117 -14.28 5.47 11.11
C VAL A 117 -14.34 6.98 11.20
N LEU A 118 -14.23 7.63 10.04
CA LEU A 118 -14.38 9.08 9.91
C LEU A 118 -15.74 9.41 9.27
N HIS A 119 -16.45 10.36 9.85
CA HIS A 119 -17.67 10.92 9.29
C HIS A 119 -17.72 12.42 9.51
N GLU A 120 -18.00 13.18 8.44
CA GLU A 120 -18.07 14.66 8.47
C GLU A 120 -16.88 15.34 9.15
N GLY A 121 -15.67 14.78 8.97
CA GLY A 121 -14.43 15.34 9.55
C GLY A 121 -14.19 14.99 11.02
N HIS A 122 -14.99 14.12 11.62
CA HIS A 122 -14.85 13.65 13.00
C HIS A 122 -14.60 12.14 13.06
N VAL A 123 -13.91 11.69 14.13
CA VAL A 123 -13.81 10.27 14.46
C VAL A 123 -15.14 9.83 15.05
N LEU A 124 -15.85 8.96 14.33
CA LEU A 124 -17.12 8.38 14.75
C LEU A 124 -16.92 7.18 15.68
N ALA A 125 -16.01 6.29 15.30
CA ALA A 125 -15.67 5.09 16.05
C ALA A 125 -14.23 4.69 15.83
N GLU A 126 -13.65 3.99 16.82
CA GLU A 126 -12.32 3.43 16.72
C GLU A 126 -12.25 2.09 17.50
N GLY A 127 -11.64 1.07 16.90
CA GLY A 127 -11.51 -0.24 17.52
C GLY A 127 -11.15 -1.33 16.55
N SER A 128 -11.36 -2.60 16.95
CA SER A 128 -11.29 -3.71 16.02
C SER A 128 -12.45 -3.66 15.02
N MET A 129 -12.31 -4.34 13.88
CA MET A 129 -13.39 -4.42 12.89
C MET A 129 -14.72 -4.89 13.50
N ALA A 130 -14.68 -5.90 14.37
CA ALA A 130 -15.87 -6.41 15.05
C ALA A 130 -16.56 -5.36 15.96
N GLN A 131 -15.77 -4.53 16.64
CA GLN A 131 -16.30 -3.45 17.48
C GLN A 131 -16.94 -2.35 16.64
N VAL A 132 -16.28 -1.97 15.55
CA VAL A 132 -16.77 -0.92 14.64
C VAL A 132 -18.07 -1.36 13.95
N GLN A 133 -18.16 -2.60 13.49
CA GLN A 133 -19.37 -3.15 12.85
C GLN A 133 -20.58 -3.26 13.80
N GLN A 134 -20.37 -3.29 15.11
CA GLN A 134 -21.43 -3.34 16.13
C GLN A 134 -21.81 -1.95 16.67
N ASN A 135 -21.10 -0.92 16.26
CA ASN A 135 -21.40 0.46 16.71
C ASN A 135 -22.67 0.99 16.02
N GLU A 136 -23.67 1.35 16.80
CA GLU A 136 -24.98 1.81 16.29
C GLU A 136 -24.85 3.07 15.42
N GLU A 137 -24.00 4.01 15.77
CA GLU A 137 -23.76 5.25 15.00
C GLU A 137 -23.11 4.94 13.65
N VAL A 138 -22.17 3.96 13.60
CA VAL A 138 -21.56 3.51 12.35
C VAL A 138 -22.60 2.85 11.46
N ILE A 139 -23.44 1.97 12.03
CA ILE A 139 -24.51 1.28 11.30
C ILE A 139 -25.50 2.31 10.70
N GLU A 140 -25.89 3.32 11.48
CA GLU A 140 -26.79 4.37 11.00
C GLU A 140 -26.22 5.15 9.83
N VAL A 141 -24.95 5.54 9.91
CA VAL A 141 -24.25 6.32 8.87
C VAL A 141 -24.07 5.49 7.60
N PHE A 142 -23.63 4.23 7.71
CA PHE A 142 -23.33 3.39 6.53
C PHE A 142 -24.56 2.72 5.92
N LEU A 143 -25.58 2.40 6.72
CA LEU A 143 -26.80 1.74 6.22
C LEU A 143 -27.94 2.72 5.98
N GLY A 144 -27.79 4.00 6.30
CA GLY A 144 -28.77 5.05 6.04
C GLY A 144 -30.11 4.81 6.76
N ARG A 145 -30.07 4.29 7.99
CA ARG A 145 -31.27 4.02 8.80
C ARG A 145 -31.42 5.04 9.89
#